data_fea984b246e611987e013cce66fd4f48
#
_entry.id   fea984b246e611987e013cce66fd4f48
#
_cell.length_a   1.000
_cell.length_b   1.000
_cell.length_c   1.000
_cell.angle_alpha   90.00
_cell.angle_beta   90.00
_cell.angle_gamma   90.00
#
_symmetry.space_group_name_H-M   'P 1'
#
loop_
_entity.id
_entity.type
_entity.pdbx_description
1 polymer ?
#
loop_
_entity_poly.entity_id
_entity_poly.type
_entity_poly.pdbx_seq_one_letter_code
_entity_poly.pdbx_strand_id
1 'polypeptide(L)'
;DRDRWNQLVERSPHATPFHRYEALEVLADHSKADVHPLVGYKGQEPVGLFPVFGMYKGPVAAAFSPPPDLKISYLGPVLVNFEKLKRRKAERRHSRFVEQCLDLLDSELNPKFTLVRTSPWYDDPRPFSWNDFDVELAHTYVVDLSPGRDELLSKFSSDARRNATNE
;
A
#
# COMPACT_ATOMS: atom_id res chain seq x y z
N ASP A 1 5.11 10.68 13.97
CA ASP A 1 4.29 10.28 15.13
C ASP A 1 3.52 8.99 14.80
N ARG A 2 3.91 7.88 15.46
CA ARG A 2 3.40 6.52 15.26
C ARG A 2 1.89 6.40 15.53
N ASP A 3 1.43 7.00 16.63
CA ASP A 3 0.02 6.91 17.02
C ASP A 3 -0.87 7.63 16.00
N ARG A 4 -0.41 8.79 15.54
CA ARG A 4 -1.10 9.55 14.50
C ARG A 4 -1.19 8.78 13.18
N TRP A 5 -0.10 8.13 12.79
CA TRP A 5 -0.07 7.26 11.60
C TRP A 5 -1.10 6.14 11.72
N ASN A 6 -1.08 5.38 12.83
CA ASN A 6 -1.99 4.25 13.06
C ASN A 6 -3.46 4.68 13.11
N GLN A 7 -3.77 5.83 13.71
CA GLN A 7 -5.14 6.40 13.65
C GLN A 7 -5.60 6.68 12.21
N LEU A 8 -4.70 7.10 11.32
CA LEU A 8 -5.04 7.33 9.92
C LEU A 8 -5.18 6.01 9.15
N VAL A 9 -4.36 5.01 9.45
CA VAL A 9 -4.49 3.66 8.89
C VAL A 9 -5.87 3.08 9.19
N GLU A 10 -6.33 3.17 10.43
CA GLU A 10 -7.65 2.67 10.86
C GLU A 10 -8.84 3.38 10.16
N ARG A 11 -8.63 4.59 9.68
CA ARG A 11 -9.66 5.36 8.96
C ARG A 11 -9.68 5.10 7.46
N SER A 12 -8.72 4.38 6.91
CA SER A 12 -8.64 4.13 5.48
C SER A 12 -9.29 2.80 5.12
N PRO A 13 -10.27 2.78 4.19
CA PRO A 13 -10.86 1.53 3.70
C PRO A 13 -9.88 0.73 2.81
N HIS A 14 -8.78 1.32 2.37
CA HIS A 14 -7.77 0.69 1.52
C HIS A 14 -6.62 0.07 2.32
N ALA A 15 -6.56 0.35 3.62
CA ALA A 15 -5.46 -0.10 4.46
C ALA A 15 -5.53 -1.60 4.76
N THR A 16 -4.36 -2.18 4.93
CA THR A 16 -4.14 -3.56 5.38
C THR A 16 -3.33 -3.55 6.68
N PRO A 17 -3.23 -4.66 7.41
CA PRO A 17 -2.39 -4.73 8.60
C PRO A 17 -0.92 -4.32 8.36
N PHE A 18 -0.42 -4.48 7.13
CA PHE A 18 0.94 -4.08 6.76
C PHE A 18 1.18 -2.58 6.72
N HIS A 19 0.12 -1.76 6.70
CA HIS A 19 0.22 -0.30 6.80
C HIS A 19 0.42 0.22 8.22
N ARG A 20 0.24 -0.61 9.25
CA ARG A 20 0.51 -0.19 10.63
C ARG A 20 1.99 0.13 10.81
N TYR A 21 2.28 1.15 11.61
CA TYR A 21 3.64 1.64 11.78
C TYR A 21 4.59 0.55 12.29
N GLU A 22 4.11 -0.30 13.18
CA GLU A 22 4.85 -1.46 13.70
C GLU A 22 5.26 -2.44 12.59
N ALA A 23 4.35 -2.66 11.64
CA ALA A 23 4.65 -3.52 10.49
C ALA A 23 5.71 -2.85 9.58
N LEU A 24 5.62 -1.53 9.36
CA LEU A 24 6.62 -0.81 8.57
C LEU A 24 8.02 -0.89 9.19
N GLU A 25 8.14 -0.78 10.52
CA GLU A 25 9.41 -0.94 11.22
C GLU A 25 9.99 -2.35 11.02
N VAL A 26 9.17 -3.38 11.14
CA VAL A 26 9.58 -4.77 10.89
C VAL A 26 10.02 -4.97 9.45
N LEU A 27 9.28 -4.42 8.47
CA LEU A 27 9.62 -4.52 7.06
C LEU A 27 10.95 -3.80 6.77
N ALA A 28 11.16 -2.61 7.32
CA ALA A 28 12.39 -1.84 7.17
C ALA A 28 13.61 -2.60 7.73
N ASP A 29 13.48 -3.16 8.94
CA ASP A 29 14.56 -3.90 9.59
C ASP A 29 14.96 -5.16 8.80
N HIS A 30 13.97 -5.94 8.33
CA HIS A 30 14.25 -7.17 7.59
C HIS A 30 14.81 -6.91 6.18
N SER A 31 14.34 -5.86 5.50
CA SER A 31 14.83 -5.49 4.16
C SER A 31 16.10 -4.64 4.18
N LYS A 32 16.53 -4.16 5.35
CA LYS A 32 17.62 -3.18 5.49
C LYS A 32 17.35 -1.89 4.70
N ALA A 33 16.09 -1.47 4.64
CA ALA A 33 15.64 -0.28 3.94
C ALA A 33 15.30 0.84 4.94
N ASP A 34 15.45 2.08 4.48
CA ASP A 34 14.98 3.24 5.23
C ASP A 34 13.50 3.48 4.94
N VAL A 35 12.67 3.54 5.99
CA VAL A 35 11.24 3.82 5.81
C VAL A 35 10.97 5.32 5.72
N HIS A 36 10.25 5.71 4.68
CA HIS A 36 9.72 7.06 4.44
C HIS A 36 8.19 7.03 4.58
N PRO A 37 7.63 7.29 5.77
CA PRO A 37 6.19 7.27 6.01
C PRO A 37 5.57 8.60 5.60
N LEU A 38 5.16 8.74 4.35
CA LEU A 38 4.61 9.97 3.81
C LEU A 38 3.14 10.13 4.22
N VAL A 39 2.76 11.33 4.65
CA VAL A 39 1.37 11.70 4.98
C VAL A 39 0.98 12.92 4.19
N GLY A 40 -0.04 12.79 3.36
CA GLY A 40 -0.60 13.91 2.61
C GLY A 40 -1.67 14.66 3.38
N TYR A 41 -1.62 16.00 3.30
CA TYR A 41 -2.61 16.89 3.90
C TYR A 41 -3.19 17.88 2.90
N LYS A 42 -4.45 18.26 3.11
CA LYS A 42 -5.06 19.44 2.51
C LYS A 42 -5.45 20.42 3.60
N GLY A 43 -4.61 21.42 3.83
CA GLY A 43 -4.69 22.22 5.06
C GLY A 43 -4.44 21.33 6.27
N GLN A 44 -5.41 21.23 7.17
CA GLN A 44 -5.35 20.37 8.36
C GLN A 44 -5.98 18.98 8.13
N GLU A 45 -6.61 18.75 6.98
CA GLU A 45 -7.31 17.50 6.67
C GLU A 45 -6.34 16.48 6.08
N PRO A 46 -6.16 15.29 6.71
CA PRO A 46 -5.37 14.22 6.12
C PRO A 46 -6.06 13.66 4.88
N VAL A 47 -5.27 13.39 3.85
CA VAL A 47 -5.71 12.92 2.53
C VAL A 47 -5.33 11.46 2.31
N GLY A 48 -4.15 11.06 2.73
CA GLY A 48 -3.65 9.71 2.55
C GLY A 48 -2.32 9.48 3.22
N LEU A 49 -1.92 8.22 3.20
CA LEU A 49 -0.64 7.72 3.68
C LEU A 49 0.05 7.00 2.54
N PHE A 50 1.34 7.14 2.41
CA PHE A 50 2.13 6.40 1.44
C PHE A 50 3.45 5.95 2.08
N PRO A 51 3.53 4.70 2.58
CA PRO A 51 4.77 4.15 3.11
C PRO A 51 5.69 3.76 1.94
N VAL A 52 6.87 4.31 1.91
CA VAL A 52 7.90 4.02 0.90
C VAL A 52 9.18 3.60 1.61
N PHE A 53 9.91 2.67 1.00
CA PHE A 53 11.16 2.13 1.51
C PHE A 53 12.29 2.47 0.55
N GLY A 54 13.25 3.27 1.03
CA GLY A 54 14.46 3.62 0.31
C GLY A 54 15.53 2.55 0.49
N MET A 55 16.10 2.09 -0.60
CA MET A 55 17.24 1.16 -0.60
C MET A 55 18.38 1.72 -1.42
N TYR A 56 19.60 1.49 -0.98
CA TYR A 56 20.80 2.06 -1.61
C TYR A 56 21.76 0.96 -2.05
N LYS A 57 22.32 1.12 -3.25
CA LYS A 57 23.45 0.34 -3.73
C LYS A 57 24.54 1.32 -4.18
N GLY A 58 25.49 1.58 -3.29
CA GLY A 58 26.44 2.68 -3.48
C GLY A 58 25.70 4.03 -3.57
N PRO A 59 25.95 4.86 -4.59
CA PRO A 59 25.27 6.14 -4.76
C PRO A 59 23.87 6.05 -5.38
N VAL A 60 23.42 4.86 -5.74
CA VAL A 60 22.15 4.66 -6.44
C VAL A 60 21.05 4.32 -5.42
N ALA A 61 20.01 5.13 -5.39
CA ALA A 61 18.80 4.88 -4.62
C ALA A 61 17.72 4.21 -5.46
N ALA A 62 16.92 3.38 -4.80
CA ALA A 62 15.67 2.82 -5.33
C ALA A 62 14.58 2.93 -4.27
N ALA A 63 13.34 3.12 -4.69
CA ALA A 63 12.17 3.26 -3.83
C ALA A 63 11.19 2.10 -4.05
N PHE A 64 10.66 1.56 -2.95
CA PHE A 64 9.77 0.40 -2.99
C PHE A 64 8.56 0.58 -2.07
N SER A 65 7.43 0.04 -2.46
CA SER A 65 6.27 -0.11 -1.59
C SER A 65 5.45 -1.34 -2.02
N PRO A 66 5.62 -2.49 -1.35
CA PRO A 66 6.54 -2.86 -0.25
C PRO A 66 8.00 -3.07 -0.70
N PRO A 67 8.95 -3.23 0.26
CA PRO A 67 10.32 -3.59 -0.09
C PRO A 67 10.40 -4.97 -0.76
N PRO A 68 11.39 -5.21 -1.65
CA PRO A 68 11.56 -6.47 -2.34
C PRO A 68 11.99 -7.59 -1.37
N ASP A 69 11.99 -8.83 -1.87
CA ASP A 69 12.45 -10.05 -1.20
C ASP A 69 11.66 -10.45 0.06
N LEU A 70 10.67 -9.66 0.44
CA LEU A 70 9.69 -10.01 1.47
C LEU A 70 8.43 -10.59 0.81
N LYS A 71 7.82 -11.60 1.45
CA LYS A 71 6.57 -12.19 0.96
C LYS A 71 5.35 -11.32 1.28
N ILE A 72 5.48 -10.01 1.08
CA ILE A 72 4.40 -9.01 1.16
C ILE A 72 4.05 -8.63 -0.27
N SER A 73 2.87 -9.03 -0.70
CA SER A 73 2.48 -8.90 -2.10
C SER A 73 2.05 -7.48 -2.48
N TYR A 74 1.63 -6.67 -1.50
CA TYR A 74 1.08 -5.33 -1.74
C TYR A 74 1.21 -4.45 -0.50
N LEU A 75 1.36 -3.16 -0.74
CA LEU A 75 1.36 -2.08 0.24
C LEU A 75 0.79 -0.83 -0.45
N GLY A 76 1.65 0.05 -0.96
CA GLY A 76 1.26 1.22 -1.72
C GLY A 76 0.60 2.32 -0.89
N PRO A 77 0.03 3.33 -1.53
CA PRO A 77 -0.70 4.38 -0.85
C PRO A 77 -2.08 3.93 -0.40
N VAL A 78 -2.59 4.59 0.64
CA VAL A 78 -3.97 4.45 1.11
C VAL A 78 -4.60 5.83 1.28
N LEU A 79 -5.88 5.95 0.93
CA LEU A 79 -6.59 7.21 0.95
C LEU A 79 -7.46 7.33 2.21
N VAL A 80 -7.64 8.55 2.69
CA VAL A 80 -8.42 8.87 3.90
C VAL A 80 -9.42 10.00 3.59
N ASN A 81 -10.65 9.90 4.10
CA ASN A 81 -11.70 10.92 3.97
C ASN A 81 -12.19 11.16 2.52
N PHE A 82 -12.23 10.13 1.70
CA PHE A 82 -12.68 10.24 0.30
C PHE A 82 -14.18 10.00 0.12
N GLU A 83 -14.83 9.27 1.00
CA GLU A 83 -16.23 8.82 0.88
C GLU A 83 -17.23 10.00 0.74
N LYS A 84 -16.89 11.14 1.34
CA LYS A 84 -17.73 12.35 1.33
C LYS A 84 -17.47 13.27 0.13
N LEU A 85 -16.53 12.91 -0.74
CA LEU A 85 -16.15 13.75 -1.85
C LEU A 85 -16.96 13.44 -3.11
N LYS A 86 -17.37 14.47 -3.84
CA LYS A 86 -17.86 14.29 -5.21
C LYS A 86 -16.72 13.75 -6.07
N ARG A 87 -17.03 12.84 -7.01
CA ARG A 87 -16.08 12.12 -7.86
C ARG A 87 -14.95 13.00 -8.41
N ARG A 88 -15.28 14.10 -9.11
CA ARG A 88 -14.26 15.02 -9.68
C ARG A 88 -13.32 15.60 -8.61
N LYS A 89 -13.82 15.86 -7.41
CA LYS A 89 -13.02 16.40 -6.30
C LYS A 89 -12.11 15.31 -5.71
N ALA A 90 -12.62 14.09 -5.61
CA ALA A 90 -11.87 12.92 -5.17
C ALA A 90 -10.71 12.63 -6.14
N GLU A 91 -10.99 12.50 -7.44
CA GLU A 91 -9.97 12.26 -8.48
C GLU A 91 -8.86 13.31 -8.44
N ARG A 92 -9.21 14.61 -8.40
CA ARG A 92 -8.22 15.68 -8.32
C ARG A 92 -7.40 15.65 -7.02
N ARG A 93 -8.02 15.31 -5.88
CA ARG A 93 -7.33 15.22 -4.59
C ARG A 93 -6.36 14.04 -4.58
N HIS A 94 -6.80 12.92 -5.14
CA HIS A 94 -6.00 11.71 -5.28
C HIS A 94 -4.78 11.94 -6.18
N SER A 95 -4.99 12.47 -7.39
CA SER A 95 -3.90 12.80 -8.30
C SER A 95 -2.85 13.70 -7.65
N ARG A 96 -3.28 14.79 -7.00
CA ARG A 96 -2.36 15.67 -6.29
C ARG A 96 -1.63 15.02 -5.15
N PHE A 97 -2.27 14.14 -4.42
CA PHE A 97 -1.63 13.41 -3.32
C PHE A 97 -0.47 12.54 -3.83
N VAL A 98 -0.72 11.74 -4.88
CA VAL A 98 0.32 10.90 -5.48
C VAL A 98 1.44 11.75 -6.06
N GLU A 99 1.12 12.76 -6.89
CA GLU A 99 2.08 13.69 -7.47
C GLU A 99 3.01 14.29 -6.41
N GLN A 100 2.47 14.88 -5.34
CA GLN A 100 3.25 15.48 -4.28
C GLN A 100 4.10 14.48 -3.48
N CYS A 101 3.63 13.24 -3.31
CA CYS A 101 4.44 12.20 -2.69
C CYS A 101 5.63 11.81 -3.58
N LEU A 102 5.43 11.72 -4.89
CA LEU A 102 6.49 11.41 -5.85
C LEU A 102 7.51 12.56 -5.95
N ASP A 103 7.05 13.80 -6.03
CA ASP A 103 7.92 14.99 -6.01
C ASP A 103 8.81 15.03 -4.76
N LEU A 104 8.23 14.72 -3.60
CA LEU A 104 8.99 14.67 -2.35
C LEU A 104 10.02 13.54 -2.35
N LEU A 105 9.65 12.36 -2.84
CA LEU A 105 10.58 11.22 -2.99
C LEU A 105 11.72 11.57 -3.94
N ASP A 106 11.44 12.23 -5.06
CA ASP A 106 12.47 12.68 -5.99
C ASP A 106 13.41 13.69 -5.36
N SER A 107 12.88 14.62 -4.58
CA SER A 107 13.70 15.65 -3.91
C SER A 107 14.57 15.09 -2.78
N GLU A 108 14.09 14.11 -2.03
CA GLU A 108 14.78 13.56 -0.86
C GLU A 108 15.67 12.35 -1.17
N LEU A 109 15.19 11.48 -2.05
CA LEU A 109 15.81 10.18 -2.34
C LEU A 109 16.42 10.12 -3.76
N ASN A 110 15.86 10.86 -4.73
CA ASN A 110 16.22 10.82 -6.16
C ASN A 110 16.38 9.37 -6.68
N PRO A 111 15.34 8.53 -6.53
CA PRO A 111 15.44 7.11 -6.86
C PRO A 111 15.60 6.92 -8.37
N LYS A 112 16.48 6.01 -8.78
CA LYS A 112 16.63 5.62 -10.20
C LYS A 112 15.65 4.52 -10.62
N PHE A 113 14.97 3.93 -9.66
CA PHE A 113 13.93 2.95 -9.86
C PHE A 113 12.92 3.05 -8.73
N THR A 114 11.63 3.05 -9.09
CA THR A 114 10.54 3.04 -8.12
C THR A 114 9.55 1.93 -8.47
N LEU A 115 9.23 1.08 -7.51
CA LEU A 115 8.23 0.02 -7.66
C LEU A 115 7.17 0.13 -6.56
N VAL A 116 5.91 0.28 -6.97
CA VAL A 116 4.77 0.34 -6.07
C VAL A 116 3.80 -0.79 -6.39
N ARG A 117 3.46 -1.59 -5.39
CA ARG A 117 2.39 -2.59 -5.49
C ARG A 117 1.26 -2.18 -4.56
N THR A 118 0.17 -1.74 -5.14
CA THR A 118 -0.98 -1.23 -4.38
C THR A 118 -1.80 -2.36 -3.77
N SER A 119 -2.54 -2.05 -2.71
CA SER A 119 -3.49 -3.01 -2.12
C SER A 119 -4.62 -3.33 -3.10
N PRO A 120 -5.29 -4.51 -2.98
CA PRO A 120 -6.42 -4.86 -3.84
C PRO A 120 -7.61 -3.89 -3.76
N TRP A 121 -7.66 -3.10 -2.71
CA TRP A 121 -8.70 -2.10 -2.48
C TRP A 121 -8.40 -0.72 -3.10
N TYR A 122 -7.19 -0.55 -3.63
CA TYR A 122 -6.77 0.67 -4.32
C TYR A 122 -7.09 0.52 -5.81
N ASP A 123 -8.24 0.99 -6.21
CA ASP A 123 -8.89 0.70 -7.49
C ASP A 123 -8.56 1.70 -8.61
N ASP A 124 -7.88 2.81 -8.32
CA ASP A 124 -7.56 3.83 -9.31
C ASP A 124 -6.05 4.09 -9.44
N PRO A 125 -5.34 3.36 -10.31
CA PRO A 125 -3.90 3.55 -10.54
C PRO A 125 -3.56 4.71 -11.48
N ARG A 126 -4.54 5.41 -12.08
CA ARG A 126 -4.31 6.49 -13.05
C ARG A 126 -3.35 7.58 -12.58
N PRO A 127 -3.33 8.00 -11.29
CA PRO A 127 -2.35 8.97 -10.82
C PRO A 127 -0.90 8.54 -11.02
N PHE A 128 -0.59 7.24 -10.94
CA PHE A 128 0.73 6.73 -11.24
C PHE A 128 1.04 6.78 -12.74
N SER A 129 0.09 6.35 -13.58
CA SER A 129 0.25 6.43 -15.04
C SER A 129 0.44 7.87 -15.53
N TRP A 130 -0.20 8.84 -14.89
CA TRP A 130 -0.02 10.27 -15.23
C TRP A 130 1.33 10.86 -14.76
N ASN A 131 2.05 10.12 -13.93
CA ASN A 131 3.40 10.44 -13.46
C ASN A 131 4.43 9.43 -14.02
N ASP A 132 4.24 9.01 -15.27
CA ASP A 132 5.17 8.20 -16.07
C ASP A 132 5.49 6.80 -15.51
N PHE A 133 4.60 6.24 -14.68
CA PHE A 133 4.72 4.84 -14.26
C PHE A 133 4.08 3.90 -15.29
N ASP A 134 4.77 2.82 -15.58
CA ASP A 134 4.18 1.66 -16.24
C ASP A 134 3.27 0.92 -15.25
N VAL A 135 1.98 0.79 -15.60
CA VAL A 135 0.99 0.16 -14.72
C VAL A 135 0.66 -1.23 -15.22
N GLU A 136 0.95 -2.23 -14.38
CA GLU A 136 0.57 -3.62 -14.61
C GLU A 136 -0.57 -4.04 -13.68
N LEU A 137 -1.51 -4.83 -14.20
CA LEU A 137 -2.59 -5.40 -13.41
C LEU A 137 -2.18 -6.75 -12.83
N ALA A 138 -2.32 -6.89 -11.52
CA ALA A 138 -2.18 -8.17 -10.84
C ALA A 138 -3.54 -8.61 -10.26
N HIS A 139 -3.73 -9.91 -10.14
CA HIS A 139 -4.96 -10.48 -9.57
C HIS A 139 -4.63 -11.24 -8.29
N THR A 140 -5.53 -11.18 -7.33
CA THR A 140 -5.47 -11.97 -6.10
C THR A 140 -6.83 -12.55 -5.78
N TYR A 141 -6.86 -13.58 -4.94
CA TYR A 141 -8.09 -14.15 -4.43
C TYR A 141 -8.40 -13.55 -3.06
N VAL A 142 -9.65 -13.14 -2.89
CA VAL A 142 -10.17 -12.70 -1.59
C VAL A 142 -11.11 -13.78 -1.07
N VAL A 143 -10.82 -14.27 0.12
CA VAL A 143 -11.65 -15.27 0.80
C VAL A 143 -12.46 -14.57 1.88
N ASP A 144 -13.80 -14.65 1.76
CA ASP A 144 -14.68 -14.20 2.83
C ASP A 144 -14.59 -15.19 4.00
N LEU A 145 -14.14 -14.71 5.15
CA LEU A 145 -13.97 -15.51 6.37
C LEU A 145 -15.19 -15.46 7.30
N SER A 146 -16.25 -14.74 6.93
CA SER A 146 -17.48 -14.65 7.73
C SER A 146 -18.26 -15.98 7.87
N PRO A 147 -18.24 -16.90 6.87
CA PRO A 147 -18.83 -18.21 7.02
C PRO A 147 -18.06 -19.09 8.03
N GLY A 148 -18.76 -20.02 8.65
CA GLY A 148 -18.12 -21.00 9.52
C GLY A 148 -17.14 -21.91 8.77
N ARG A 149 -16.22 -22.57 9.51
CA ARG A 149 -15.16 -23.43 8.96
C ARG A 149 -15.67 -24.46 7.95
N ASP A 150 -16.77 -25.15 8.26
CA ASP A 150 -17.30 -26.23 7.43
C ASP A 150 -17.87 -25.70 6.10
N GLU A 151 -18.52 -24.54 6.14
CA GLU A 151 -18.98 -23.85 4.93
C GLU A 151 -17.83 -23.37 4.07
N LEU A 152 -16.77 -22.81 4.66
CA LEU A 152 -15.55 -22.42 3.94
C LEU A 152 -14.90 -23.63 3.27
N LEU A 153 -14.72 -24.73 4.02
CA LEU A 153 -14.14 -25.96 3.49
C LEU A 153 -14.98 -26.55 2.36
N SER A 154 -16.30 -26.41 2.41
CA SER A 154 -17.20 -26.92 1.34
C SER A 154 -16.98 -26.21 0.01
N LYS A 155 -16.53 -24.94 0.03
CA LYS A 155 -16.24 -24.12 -1.17
C LYS A 155 -14.87 -24.42 -1.80
N PHE A 156 -14.00 -25.15 -1.09
CA PHE A 156 -12.67 -25.49 -1.60
C PHE A 156 -12.72 -26.69 -2.54
N SER A 157 -11.77 -26.76 -3.47
CA SER A 157 -11.54 -27.96 -4.26
C SER A 157 -11.21 -29.16 -3.35
N SER A 158 -11.41 -30.37 -3.86
CA SER A 158 -11.12 -31.61 -3.10
C SER A 158 -9.66 -31.64 -2.61
N ASP A 159 -8.71 -31.22 -3.46
CA ASP A 159 -7.28 -31.18 -3.10
C ASP A 159 -6.97 -30.11 -2.06
N ALA A 160 -7.52 -28.89 -2.21
CA ALA A 160 -7.34 -27.83 -1.22
C ALA A 160 -7.94 -28.21 0.13
N ARG A 161 -9.12 -28.86 0.13
CA ARG A 161 -9.76 -29.34 1.34
C ARG A 161 -8.93 -30.40 2.04
N ARG A 162 -8.42 -31.39 1.29
CA ARG A 162 -7.53 -32.43 1.84
C ARG A 162 -6.27 -31.83 2.46
N ASN A 163 -5.63 -30.85 1.78
CA ASN A 163 -4.44 -30.20 2.29
C ASN A 163 -4.71 -29.34 3.54
N ALA A 164 -5.90 -28.76 3.66
CA ALA A 164 -6.30 -27.96 4.81
C ALA A 164 -6.71 -28.80 6.03
N THR A 165 -7.04 -30.09 5.85
CA THR A 165 -7.50 -31.00 6.93
C THR A 165 -6.47 -32.07 7.32
N ASN A 166 -5.42 -32.25 6.52
CA ASN A 166 -4.31 -33.14 6.89
C ASN A 166 -3.34 -32.36 7.80
N GLU A 167 -3.37 -32.71 9.07
CA GLU A 167 -2.31 -32.39 10.03
C GLU A 167 -1.10 -33.30 9.84
#